data_e486a45ac9957d32d92a49b2c991ccad
#
_entry.id   e486a45ac9957d32d92a49b2c991ccad
#
_cell.length_a   1.000
_cell.length_b   1.000
_cell.length_c   1.000
_cell.angle_alpha   90.00
_cell.angle_beta   90.00
_cell.angle_gamma   90.00
#
_symmetry.space_group_name_H-M   'P 1'
#
loop_
_entity.id
_entity.type
_entity.pdbx_description
1 polymer ?
#
loop_
_entity_poly.entity_id
_entity_poly.type
_entity_poly.pdbx_seq_one_letter_code
_entity_poly.pdbx_strand_id
1 'polypeptide(L)'
;MNNISFNLSGKSEKPVLDTLYTLKKVADSLNIPLFVVGASARDLILKHCYGIEPLRKTGDIDLGVEVAGWEQFRELAESLIATGQFFPTPEKQRFRHGTILIDILPFGPITDEDKKIRWPPEHEIIMSMVGFEEAYEYSITVRLSSDPVLDIKLSTLPGLAIRGQPRVLLRALGLRPAAPGG
;
A
#
# COMPACT_ATOMS: atom_id res chain seq x y z
N MET A 1 -15.69 5.25 16.44
CA MET A 1 -14.57 6.21 16.57
C MET A 1 -13.32 5.53 16.03
N ASN A 2 -12.67 6.11 15.02
CA ASN A 2 -11.39 5.60 14.55
C ASN A 2 -10.35 5.87 15.65
N ASN A 3 -9.84 4.81 16.28
CA ASN A 3 -8.81 4.96 17.29
C ASN A 3 -7.48 5.26 16.58
N ILE A 4 -7.06 6.54 16.59
CA ILE A 4 -5.81 6.98 15.97
C ILE A 4 -4.66 6.53 16.87
N SER A 5 -3.81 5.63 16.37
CA SER A 5 -2.67 5.11 17.11
C SER A 5 -1.54 6.14 17.22
N PHE A 6 -1.31 6.91 16.14
CA PHE A 6 -0.27 7.95 16.09
C PHE A 6 -0.72 9.16 15.28
N ASN A 7 -0.32 10.35 15.71
CA ASN A 7 -0.50 11.59 14.96
C ASN A 7 0.84 11.97 14.31
N LEU A 8 0.92 11.87 13.00
CA LEU A 8 2.09 12.18 12.18
C LEU A 8 1.88 13.44 11.33
N SER A 9 0.92 14.30 11.71
CA SER A 9 0.63 15.53 10.96
C SER A 9 1.86 16.42 10.85
N GLY A 10 2.10 16.93 9.64
CA GLY A 10 3.25 17.79 9.34
C GLY A 10 4.58 17.06 9.15
N LYS A 11 4.60 15.72 9.19
CA LYS A 11 5.83 14.92 9.05
C LYS A 11 6.01 14.30 7.66
N SER A 12 4.97 14.30 6.81
CA SER A 12 5.03 13.77 5.45
C SER A 12 5.17 14.89 4.42
N GLU A 13 5.84 14.59 3.32
CA GLU A 13 6.01 15.53 2.22
C GLU A 13 4.65 15.78 1.52
N LYS A 14 4.42 17.03 1.07
CA LYS A 14 3.16 17.42 0.45
C LYS A 14 2.74 16.54 -0.74
N PRO A 15 3.62 16.16 -1.69
CA PRO A 15 3.22 15.28 -2.80
C PRO A 15 2.68 13.93 -2.34
N VAL A 16 3.25 13.35 -1.28
CA VAL A 16 2.78 12.08 -0.68
C VAL A 16 1.40 12.27 -0.06
N LEU A 17 1.21 13.37 0.69
CA LEU A 17 -0.10 13.69 1.31
C LEU A 17 -1.18 13.90 0.27
N ASP A 18 -0.92 14.69 -0.78
CA ASP A 18 -1.87 14.96 -1.86
C ASP A 18 -2.26 13.66 -2.59
N THR A 19 -1.28 12.79 -2.84
CA THR A 19 -1.50 11.48 -3.46
C THR A 19 -2.40 10.60 -2.59
N LEU A 20 -2.03 10.41 -1.33
CA LEU A 20 -2.78 9.55 -0.40
C LEU A 20 -4.17 10.11 -0.10
N TYR A 21 -4.31 11.44 -0.01
CA TYR A 21 -5.59 12.10 0.22
C TYR A 21 -6.57 11.85 -0.94
N THR A 22 -6.12 12.09 -2.18
CA THR A 22 -6.96 11.88 -3.37
C THR A 22 -7.35 10.41 -3.50
N LEU A 23 -6.39 9.50 -3.31
CA LEU A 23 -6.61 8.07 -3.40
C LEU A 23 -7.60 7.58 -2.33
N LYS A 24 -7.39 8.00 -1.07
CA LYS A 24 -8.30 7.68 0.04
C LYS A 24 -9.71 8.18 -0.22
N LYS A 25 -9.86 9.42 -0.72
CA LYS A 25 -11.17 10.00 -1.04
C LYS A 25 -11.92 9.20 -2.11
N VAL A 26 -11.22 8.76 -3.17
CA VAL A 26 -11.82 7.93 -4.22
C VAL A 26 -12.20 6.56 -3.67
N ALA A 27 -11.28 5.89 -2.95
CA ALA A 27 -11.56 4.58 -2.36
C ALA A 27 -12.74 4.62 -1.38
N ASP A 28 -12.82 5.65 -0.53
CA ASP A 28 -13.93 5.83 0.40
C ASP A 28 -15.28 6.02 -0.31
N SER A 29 -15.30 6.76 -1.44
CA SER A 29 -16.54 6.94 -2.22
C SER A 29 -17.05 5.63 -2.83
N LEU A 30 -16.18 4.65 -3.02
CA LEU A 30 -16.50 3.32 -3.54
C LEU A 30 -16.63 2.27 -2.42
N ASN A 31 -16.51 2.67 -1.15
CA ASN A 31 -16.46 1.78 0.01
C ASN A 31 -15.37 0.70 -0.10
N ILE A 32 -14.21 1.06 -0.67
CA ILE A 32 -13.06 0.17 -0.81
C ILE A 32 -12.09 0.42 0.34
N PRO A 33 -11.90 -0.55 1.26
CA PRO A 33 -10.89 -0.46 2.29
C PRO A 33 -9.48 -0.43 1.67
N LEU A 34 -8.60 0.41 2.23
CA LEU A 34 -7.22 0.49 1.80
C LEU A 34 -6.24 0.66 2.96
N PHE A 35 -5.01 0.26 2.75
CA PHE A 35 -3.93 0.50 3.70
C PHE A 35 -2.57 0.60 2.98
N VAL A 36 -1.65 1.35 3.58
CA VAL A 36 -0.27 1.45 3.09
C VAL A 36 0.50 0.23 3.56
N VAL A 37 1.25 -0.38 2.65
CA VAL A 37 2.04 -1.59 2.91
C VAL A 37 3.50 -1.38 2.48
N GLY A 38 4.32 -2.41 2.61
CA GLY A 38 5.66 -2.43 2.07
C GLY A 38 6.62 -1.44 2.76
N ALA A 39 7.56 -0.96 1.97
CA ALA A 39 8.63 -0.09 2.47
C ALA A 39 8.12 1.27 2.93
N SER A 40 7.09 1.81 2.29
CA SER A 40 6.49 3.09 2.65
C SER A 40 5.87 3.07 4.04
N ALA A 41 5.12 2.01 4.38
CA ALA A 41 4.55 1.83 5.73
C ALA A 41 5.66 1.68 6.78
N ARG A 42 6.67 0.85 6.48
CA ARG A 42 7.83 0.67 7.36
C ARG A 42 8.55 1.98 7.63
N ASP A 43 8.85 2.74 6.60
CA ASP A 43 9.63 3.97 6.70
C ASP A 43 8.89 5.03 7.52
N LEU A 44 7.57 5.15 7.33
CA LEU A 44 6.73 6.02 8.15
C LEU A 44 6.76 5.62 9.63
N ILE A 45 6.63 4.31 9.91
CA ILE A 45 6.63 3.80 11.30
C ILE A 45 8.01 3.96 11.93
N LEU A 46 9.08 3.50 11.26
CA LEU A 46 10.43 3.56 11.82
C LEU A 46 10.86 5.00 12.10
N LYS A 47 10.67 5.89 11.12
CA LYS A 47 11.08 7.27 11.25
C LYS A 47 10.29 8.02 12.34
N HIS A 48 8.97 7.90 12.31
CA HIS A 48 8.13 8.78 13.10
C HIS A 48 7.67 8.20 14.44
N CYS A 49 7.64 6.87 14.58
CA CYS A 49 7.29 6.22 15.84
C CYS A 49 8.51 5.81 16.65
N TYR A 50 9.62 5.49 15.98
CA TYR A 50 10.84 5.00 16.65
C TYR A 50 12.06 5.92 16.48
N GLY A 51 11.98 6.99 15.69
CA GLY A 51 13.09 7.91 15.44
C GLY A 51 14.24 7.30 14.62
N ILE A 52 13.98 6.22 13.90
CA ILE A 52 14.98 5.51 13.09
C ILE A 52 14.87 6.00 11.65
N GLU A 53 15.91 6.70 11.15
CA GLU A 53 15.95 7.12 9.75
C GLU A 53 16.12 5.90 8.83
N PRO A 54 15.27 5.76 7.80
CA PRO A 54 15.40 4.66 6.85
C PRO A 54 16.68 4.82 6.03
N LEU A 55 17.38 3.70 5.80
CA LEU A 55 18.63 3.66 5.02
C LEU A 55 18.44 4.06 3.54
N ARG A 56 17.23 3.99 3.03
CA ARG A 56 16.84 4.42 1.69
C ARG A 56 15.46 5.05 1.75
N LYS A 57 15.29 6.22 1.13
CA LYS A 57 13.95 6.75 0.83
C LYS A 57 13.33 5.88 -0.27
N THR A 58 12.17 5.32 0.00
CA THR A 58 11.36 4.66 -1.01
C THR A 58 10.62 5.75 -1.80
N GLY A 59 10.80 5.76 -3.13
CA GLY A 59 10.10 6.70 -4.01
C GLY A 59 8.68 6.25 -4.35
N ASP A 60 8.36 4.98 -4.08
CA ASP A 60 7.10 4.34 -4.48
C ASP A 60 6.24 4.10 -3.23
N ILE A 61 4.93 4.24 -3.39
CA ILE A 61 3.94 3.92 -2.35
C ILE A 61 3.26 2.61 -2.72
N ASP A 62 3.35 1.62 -1.84
CA ASP A 62 2.62 0.36 -2.00
C ASP A 62 1.33 0.40 -1.19
N LEU A 63 0.20 0.08 -1.82
CA LEU A 63 -1.12 0.08 -1.22
C LEU A 63 -1.79 -1.28 -1.41
N GLY A 64 -2.40 -1.80 -0.34
CA GLY A 64 -3.36 -2.87 -0.43
C GLY A 64 -4.78 -2.31 -0.50
N VAL A 65 -5.61 -2.83 -1.40
CA VAL A 65 -7.03 -2.49 -1.51
C VAL A 65 -7.87 -3.76 -1.43
N GLU A 66 -8.82 -3.79 -0.50
CA GLU A 66 -9.71 -4.94 -0.36
C GLU A 66 -10.89 -4.82 -1.34
N VAL A 67 -10.97 -5.75 -2.28
CA VAL A 67 -12.00 -5.74 -3.33
C VAL A 67 -12.64 -7.11 -3.51
N ALA A 68 -13.92 -7.11 -3.88
CA ALA A 68 -14.69 -8.32 -4.14
C ALA A 68 -14.27 -9.04 -5.42
N GLY A 69 -13.73 -8.31 -6.40
CA GLY A 69 -13.31 -8.86 -7.69
C GLY A 69 -12.74 -7.80 -8.63
N TRP A 70 -12.41 -8.23 -9.84
CA TRP A 70 -11.78 -7.37 -10.86
C TRP A 70 -12.66 -6.21 -11.32
N GLU A 71 -13.98 -6.35 -11.24
CA GLU A 71 -14.90 -5.27 -11.60
C GLU A 71 -14.75 -4.08 -10.65
N GLN A 72 -14.75 -4.35 -9.34
CA GLN A 72 -14.57 -3.29 -8.33
C GLN A 72 -13.16 -2.68 -8.39
N PHE A 73 -12.13 -3.49 -8.67
CA PHE A 73 -10.79 -2.97 -8.89
C PHE A 73 -10.72 -2.05 -10.10
N ARG A 74 -11.37 -2.42 -11.21
CA ARG A 74 -11.44 -1.61 -12.42
C ARG A 74 -12.16 -0.29 -12.15
N GLU A 75 -13.28 -0.32 -11.41
CA GLU A 75 -14.04 0.88 -11.02
C GLU A 75 -13.15 1.84 -10.22
N LEU A 76 -12.34 1.32 -9.28
CA LEU A 76 -11.36 2.13 -8.55
C LEU A 76 -10.34 2.77 -9.49
N ALA A 77 -9.75 1.98 -10.38
CA ALA A 77 -8.75 2.45 -11.34
C ALA A 77 -9.30 3.54 -12.28
N GLU A 78 -10.49 3.31 -12.84
CA GLU A 78 -11.17 4.28 -13.71
C GLU A 78 -11.52 5.56 -12.96
N SER A 79 -12.00 5.45 -11.72
CA SER A 79 -12.31 6.62 -10.88
C SER A 79 -11.06 7.43 -10.54
N LEU A 80 -9.93 6.78 -10.27
CA LEU A 80 -8.66 7.46 -10.06
C LEU A 80 -8.19 8.19 -11.33
N ILE A 81 -8.27 7.55 -12.49
CA ILE A 81 -7.91 8.16 -13.78
C ILE A 81 -8.84 9.35 -14.08
N ALA A 82 -10.15 9.22 -13.79
CA ALA A 82 -11.14 10.27 -14.02
C ALA A 82 -10.85 11.55 -13.19
N THR A 83 -10.07 11.47 -12.11
CA THR A 83 -9.61 12.68 -11.39
C THR A 83 -8.69 13.57 -12.24
N GLY A 84 -8.12 13.05 -13.32
CA GLY A 84 -7.10 13.72 -14.14
C GLY A 84 -5.73 13.82 -13.47
N GLN A 85 -5.55 13.22 -12.29
CA GLN A 85 -4.31 13.29 -11.51
C GLN A 85 -3.53 11.98 -11.51
N PHE A 86 -4.22 10.85 -11.75
CA PHE A 86 -3.60 9.51 -11.80
C PHE A 86 -3.48 9.03 -13.25
N PHE A 87 -2.30 8.55 -13.58
CA PHE A 87 -1.98 8.05 -14.92
C PHE A 87 -1.52 6.59 -14.80
N PRO A 88 -2.12 5.65 -15.56
CA PRO A 88 -1.67 4.27 -15.59
C PRO A 88 -0.27 4.18 -16.19
N THR A 89 0.46 3.13 -15.83
CA THR A 89 1.75 2.78 -16.41
C THR A 89 1.64 1.44 -17.17
N PRO A 90 2.68 0.97 -17.85
CA PRO A 90 2.67 -0.36 -18.47
C PRO A 90 2.48 -1.50 -17.46
N GLU A 91 2.89 -1.33 -16.21
CA GLU A 91 2.66 -2.29 -15.14
C GLU A 91 1.22 -2.18 -14.64
N LYS A 92 0.50 -3.31 -14.62
CA LYS A 92 -0.95 -3.37 -14.37
C LYS A 92 -1.40 -2.82 -13.01
N GLN A 93 -0.55 -2.96 -11.98
CA GLN A 93 -0.79 -2.47 -10.63
C GLN A 93 -0.35 -1.02 -10.41
N ARG A 94 0.44 -0.44 -11.33
CA ARG A 94 1.17 0.80 -11.09
C ARG A 94 0.51 2.01 -11.72
N PHE A 95 0.41 3.06 -10.92
CA PHE A 95 -0.06 4.38 -11.33
C PHE A 95 1.00 5.43 -11.00
N ARG A 96 0.93 6.56 -11.69
CA ARG A 96 1.72 7.75 -11.41
C ARG A 96 0.82 8.92 -11.02
N HIS A 97 1.15 9.59 -9.92
CA HIS A 97 0.53 10.84 -9.49
C HIS A 97 1.64 11.89 -9.30
N GLY A 98 1.74 12.84 -10.22
CA GLY A 98 2.88 13.75 -10.27
C GLY A 98 4.20 12.99 -10.44
N THR A 99 5.08 13.10 -9.45
CA THR A 99 6.37 12.38 -9.38
C THR A 99 6.31 11.09 -8.57
N ILE A 100 5.17 10.80 -7.93
CA ILE A 100 5.01 9.63 -7.08
C ILE A 100 4.53 8.44 -7.92
N LEU A 101 5.17 7.29 -7.75
CA LEU A 101 4.69 6.00 -8.25
C LEU A 101 3.92 5.28 -7.15
N ILE A 102 2.81 4.67 -7.53
CA ILE A 102 1.91 3.98 -6.60
C ILE A 102 1.61 2.59 -7.16
N ASP A 103 1.90 1.55 -6.39
CA ASP A 103 1.46 0.20 -6.67
C ASP A 103 0.19 -0.09 -5.87
N ILE A 104 -0.92 -0.36 -6.59
CA ILE A 104 -2.21 -0.69 -5.99
C ILE A 104 -2.42 -2.18 -6.15
N LEU A 105 -2.40 -2.89 -5.03
CA LEU A 105 -2.43 -4.35 -4.97
C LEU A 105 -3.77 -4.83 -4.41
N PRO A 106 -4.63 -5.44 -5.25
CA PRO A 106 -5.92 -5.94 -4.79
C PRO A 106 -5.75 -7.21 -3.95
N PHE A 107 -6.49 -7.30 -2.85
CA PHE A 107 -6.54 -8.46 -1.96
C PHE A 107 -7.96 -8.73 -1.46
N GLY A 108 -8.13 -9.75 -0.62
CA GLY A 108 -9.40 -10.15 -0.05
C GLY A 108 -10.16 -11.13 -0.95
N PRO A 109 -11.49 -10.99 -1.13
CA PRO A 109 -12.31 -11.97 -1.87
C PRO A 109 -11.90 -12.17 -3.34
N ILE A 110 -11.15 -11.23 -3.94
CA ILE A 110 -10.61 -11.35 -5.30
C ILE A 110 -9.59 -12.47 -5.46
N THR A 111 -8.95 -12.92 -4.37
CA THR A 111 -7.91 -13.94 -4.41
C THR A 111 -8.49 -15.34 -4.58
N ASP A 112 -7.75 -16.23 -5.25
CA ASP A 112 -8.06 -17.64 -5.31
C ASP A 112 -7.78 -18.36 -3.97
N GLU A 113 -8.00 -19.68 -3.92
CA GLU A 113 -7.78 -20.53 -2.73
C GLU A 113 -6.32 -20.51 -2.24
N ASP A 114 -5.37 -20.30 -3.16
CA ASP A 114 -3.93 -20.16 -2.88
C ASP A 114 -3.52 -18.73 -2.46
N LYS A 115 -4.49 -17.83 -2.25
CA LYS A 115 -4.25 -16.39 -2.02
C LYS A 115 -3.45 -15.74 -3.14
N LYS A 116 -3.76 -16.07 -4.38
CA LYS A 116 -3.15 -15.47 -5.57
C LYS A 116 -4.16 -14.68 -6.37
N ILE A 117 -3.67 -13.66 -7.07
CA ILE A 117 -4.41 -12.94 -8.10
C ILE A 117 -3.78 -13.19 -9.46
N ARG A 118 -4.62 -13.19 -10.50
CA ARG A 118 -4.21 -13.32 -11.91
C ARG A 118 -4.71 -12.10 -12.67
N TRP A 119 -3.78 -11.28 -13.14
CA TRP A 119 -4.10 -10.01 -13.80
C TRP A 119 -4.78 -10.23 -15.15
N PRO A 120 -5.99 -9.66 -15.36
CA PRO A 120 -6.65 -9.73 -16.65
C PRO A 120 -5.94 -8.85 -17.71
N PRO A 121 -6.20 -9.04 -19.02
CA PRO A 121 -7.07 -10.10 -19.58
C PRO A 121 -6.35 -11.44 -19.76
N GLU A 122 -5.01 -11.46 -19.86
CA GLU A 122 -4.24 -12.64 -20.23
C GLU A 122 -4.10 -13.65 -19.09
N HIS A 123 -4.19 -13.19 -17.84
CA HIS A 123 -4.03 -13.99 -16.62
C HIS A 123 -2.64 -14.66 -16.47
N GLU A 124 -1.64 -14.19 -17.22
CA GLU A 124 -0.26 -14.71 -17.17
C GLU A 124 0.52 -14.14 -15.97
N ILE A 125 0.23 -12.89 -15.59
CA ILE A 125 0.87 -12.27 -14.42
C ILE A 125 0.13 -12.75 -13.18
N ILE A 126 0.87 -13.50 -12.34
CA ILE A 126 0.35 -14.04 -11.07
C ILE A 126 1.09 -13.39 -9.92
N MET A 127 0.33 -12.89 -8.94
CA MET A 127 0.88 -12.33 -7.71
C MET A 127 0.31 -13.02 -6.49
N SER A 128 1.18 -13.29 -5.50
CA SER A 128 0.77 -13.83 -4.21
C SER A 128 0.34 -12.68 -3.28
N MET A 129 -0.85 -12.81 -2.73
CA MET A 129 -1.43 -11.89 -1.74
C MET A 129 -1.45 -12.52 -0.33
N VAL A 130 -0.66 -13.57 -0.12
CA VAL A 130 -0.51 -14.20 1.20
C VAL A 130 -0.06 -13.16 2.22
N GLY A 131 -0.76 -13.11 3.36
CA GLY A 131 -0.48 -12.20 4.46
C GLY A 131 -1.06 -10.79 4.31
N PHE A 132 -1.77 -10.46 3.21
CA PHE A 132 -2.40 -9.14 3.06
C PHE A 132 -3.59 -8.96 4.00
N GLU A 133 -4.45 -9.96 4.13
CA GLU A 133 -5.62 -9.93 5.02
C GLU A 133 -5.17 -9.75 6.47
N GLU A 134 -4.19 -10.54 6.92
CA GLU A 134 -3.62 -10.44 8.25
C GLU A 134 -2.91 -9.10 8.47
N ALA A 135 -2.15 -8.62 7.47
CA ALA A 135 -1.50 -7.33 7.56
C ALA A 135 -2.50 -6.17 7.63
N TYR A 136 -3.66 -6.30 6.99
CA TYR A 136 -4.74 -5.34 7.10
C TYR A 136 -5.45 -5.40 8.46
N GLU A 137 -5.75 -6.61 8.95
CA GLU A 137 -6.37 -6.83 10.25
C GLU A 137 -5.53 -6.22 11.40
N TYR A 138 -4.22 -6.44 11.37
CA TYR A 138 -3.28 -5.90 12.37
C TYR A 138 -2.71 -4.52 12.02
N SER A 139 -3.30 -3.82 11.05
CA SER A 139 -2.87 -2.47 10.69
C SER A 139 -3.27 -1.47 11.77
N ILE A 140 -2.50 -0.38 11.85
CA ILE A 140 -2.79 0.75 12.74
C ILE A 140 -3.31 1.94 11.93
N THR A 141 -4.19 2.73 12.51
CA THR A 141 -4.65 3.98 11.89
C THR A 141 -3.76 5.12 12.37
N VAL A 142 -3.19 5.85 11.43
CA VAL A 142 -2.37 7.03 11.71
C VAL A 142 -2.97 8.27 11.06
N ARG A 143 -2.84 9.40 11.73
CA ARG A 143 -3.18 10.71 11.16
C ARG A 143 -1.96 11.29 10.46
N LEU A 144 -2.02 11.45 9.15
CA LEU A 144 -0.94 12.05 8.34
C LEU A 144 -1.12 13.56 8.13
N SER A 145 -2.36 14.05 8.18
CA SER A 145 -2.70 15.46 8.09
C SER A 145 -3.90 15.80 8.97
N SER A 146 -3.90 16.99 9.56
CA SER A 146 -5.02 17.52 10.37
C SER A 146 -5.89 18.49 9.58
N ASP A 147 -5.36 19.05 8.47
CA ASP A 147 -6.10 19.95 7.60
C ASP A 147 -5.58 19.83 6.14
N PRO A 148 -6.36 19.25 5.22
CA PRO A 148 -7.55 18.43 5.51
C PRO A 148 -7.18 17.16 6.31
N VAL A 149 -8.14 16.65 7.06
CA VAL A 149 -7.91 15.41 7.85
C VAL A 149 -7.63 14.25 6.91
N LEU A 150 -6.50 13.57 7.16
CA LEU A 150 -6.11 12.34 6.46
C LEU A 150 -5.71 11.28 7.48
N ASP A 151 -6.63 10.38 7.76
CA ASP A 151 -6.40 9.17 8.56
C ASP A 151 -6.27 7.98 7.61
N ILE A 152 -5.17 7.24 7.73
CA ILE A 152 -4.88 6.09 6.87
C ILE A 152 -4.37 4.90 7.69
N LYS A 153 -4.70 3.70 7.24
CA LYS A 153 -4.15 2.49 7.84
C LYS A 153 -2.75 2.22 7.32
N LEU A 154 -1.84 1.84 8.22
CA LEU A 154 -0.49 1.39 7.88
C LEU A 154 -0.30 -0.05 8.34
N SER A 155 0.32 -0.88 7.52
CA SER A 155 0.78 -2.20 7.95
C SER A 155 1.84 -2.05 9.04
N THR A 156 1.69 -2.78 10.14
CA THR A 156 2.69 -2.83 11.22
C THR A 156 3.92 -3.65 10.82
N LEU A 157 5.03 -3.51 11.55
CA LEU A 157 6.23 -4.33 11.31
C LEU A 157 5.97 -5.84 11.40
N PRO A 158 5.22 -6.36 12.40
CA PRO A 158 4.77 -7.75 12.41
C PRO A 158 3.92 -8.11 11.21
N GLY A 159 2.98 -7.25 10.80
CA GLY A 159 2.15 -7.45 9.61
C GLY A 159 2.96 -7.53 8.31
N LEU A 160 4.10 -6.83 8.22
CA LEU A 160 5.04 -6.96 7.10
C LEU A 160 5.82 -8.29 7.14
N ALA A 161 6.07 -8.84 8.33
CA ALA A 161 6.77 -10.10 8.50
C ALA A 161 5.91 -11.33 8.13
N ILE A 162 4.60 -11.27 8.36
CA ILE A 162 3.63 -12.36 8.07
C ILE A 162 3.52 -12.63 6.56
N ARG A 163 3.90 -11.71 5.70
CA ARG A 163 3.93 -11.88 4.24
C ARG A 163 4.76 -13.06 3.73
N GLY A 164 5.35 -13.88 4.61
CA GLY A 164 5.86 -15.23 4.32
C GLY A 164 6.92 -15.33 3.22
N GLN A 165 7.38 -14.21 2.69
CA GLN A 165 8.49 -14.17 1.74
C GLN A 165 9.73 -13.58 2.42
N PRO A 166 10.74 -14.40 2.75
CA PRO A 166 11.99 -13.90 3.33
C PRO A 166 12.60 -12.75 2.53
N ARG A 167 12.40 -12.78 1.20
CA ARG A 167 12.87 -11.72 0.30
C ARG A 167 12.12 -10.39 0.48
N VAL A 168 10.83 -10.43 0.78
CA VAL A 168 10.03 -9.21 1.03
C VAL A 168 10.39 -8.65 2.40
N LEU A 169 10.54 -9.50 3.41
CA LEU A 169 10.99 -9.09 4.74
C LEU A 169 12.40 -8.50 4.69
N LEU A 170 13.34 -9.17 4.03
CA LEU A 170 14.72 -8.69 3.86
C LEU A 170 14.74 -7.38 3.07
N ARG A 171 13.92 -7.25 2.02
CA ARG A 171 13.77 -6.01 1.26
C ARG A 171 13.11 -4.92 2.09
N ALA A 172 12.09 -5.27 2.88
CA ALA A 172 11.41 -4.37 3.81
C ALA A 172 12.33 -3.87 4.93
N LEU A 173 13.28 -4.70 5.38
CA LEU A 173 14.29 -4.34 6.39
C LEU A 173 15.56 -3.74 5.79
N GLY A 174 15.68 -3.61 4.47
CA GLY A 174 16.89 -3.13 3.80
C GLY A 174 18.06 -4.13 3.83
N LEU A 175 17.79 -5.38 4.21
CA LEU A 175 18.77 -6.46 4.27
C LEU A 175 18.87 -7.20 2.92
N ARG A 176 20.08 -7.57 2.51
CA ARG A 176 20.27 -8.45 1.34
C ARG A 176 20.11 -9.91 1.77
N PRO A 177 19.46 -10.77 0.96
CA PRO A 177 19.52 -12.20 1.18
C PRO A 177 20.98 -12.65 1.09
N ALA A 178 21.39 -13.55 1.97
CA ALA A 178 22.68 -14.22 1.85
C ALA A 178 22.75 -14.90 0.47
N ALA A 179 23.88 -14.76 -0.21
CA ALA A 179 24.11 -15.48 -1.46
C ALA A 179 23.98 -16.99 -1.15
N PRO A 180 23.36 -17.80 -2.02
CA PRO A 180 23.37 -19.23 -1.85
C PRO A 180 24.82 -19.69 -1.82
N GLY A 181 25.22 -20.28 -0.71
CA GLY A 181 26.54 -20.82 -0.52
C GLY A 181 26.85 -21.86 -1.62
N GLY A 182 28.00 -21.69 -2.28
CA GLY A 182 28.54 -22.66 -3.19
C GLY A 182 29.01 -23.91 -2.47
#